data_8a1e17ac0f7391f94014df519d990c08
#
_entry.id   8a1e17ac0f7391f94014df519d990c08
#
_cell.length_a   1.000
_cell.length_b   1.000
_cell.length_c   1.000
_cell.angle_alpha   90.00
_cell.angle_beta   90.00
_cell.angle_gamma   90.00
#
_symmetry.space_group_name_H-M   'P 1'
#
loop_
_entity.id
_entity.type
_entity.pdbx_description
1 polymer ?
#
loop_
_entity_poly.entity_id
_entity_poly.type
_entity_poly.pdbx_seq_one_letter_code
_entity_poly.pdbx_strand_id
1 'polypeptide(L)'
;AAVLFGNLLNPQEETLSRQGPVLPEKPGLAARVKPFYRFSEREVLSYTLLRGIRYLHEECPNAKGAKSLLYKEALNLVERSMPGAKLRFLEGFLEKIRPRLDVGEEVALRECERCGYPTTGAVCAFCRMWDAVYRRAKKRRLLPEEAVFHPKAPVARG
;
A
#
# COMPACT_ATOMS: atom_id res chain seq x y z
N ALA A 1 9.08 -5.92 -4.14
CA ALA A 1 8.80 -6.70 -5.36
C ALA A 1 7.32 -7.10 -5.47
N ALA A 2 6.70 -7.74 -4.45
CA ALA A 2 5.32 -8.27 -4.57
C ALA A 2 4.26 -7.19 -4.89
N VAL A 3 4.32 -6.03 -4.24
CA VAL A 3 3.41 -4.90 -4.53
C VAL A 3 3.63 -4.37 -5.95
N LEU A 4 4.88 -4.24 -6.37
CA LEU A 4 5.22 -3.83 -7.74
C LEU A 4 4.67 -4.84 -8.76
N PHE A 5 4.86 -6.14 -8.52
CA PHE A 5 4.35 -7.19 -9.39
C PHE A 5 2.82 -7.11 -9.53
N GLY A 6 2.10 -6.96 -8.40
CA GLY A 6 0.65 -6.80 -8.44
C GLY A 6 0.19 -5.55 -9.19
N ASN A 7 0.92 -4.44 -9.09
CA ASN A 7 0.60 -3.21 -9.81
C ASN A 7 0.94 -3.26 -11.30
N LEU A 8 1.92 -4.06 -11.69
CA LEU A 8 2.21 -4.32 -13.11
C LEU A 8 1.16 -5.24 -13.76
N LEU A 9 0.57 -6.17 -13.01
CA LEU A 9 -0.56 -6.98 -13.49
C LEU A 9 -1.84 -6.18 -13.71
N ASN A 10 -1.98 -5.05 -13.02
CA ASN A 10 -3.09 -4.10 -13.18
C ASN A 10 -2.49 -2.70 -13.37
N PRO A 11 -1.92 -2.42 -14.55
CA PRO A 11 -1.11 -1.24 -14.75
C PRO A 11 -1.95 0.04 -14.66
N GLN A 12 -1.57 0.88 -13.70
CA GLN A 12 -2.01 2.26 -13.56
C GLN A 12 -0.75 3.11 -13.47
N GLU A 13 -0.48 3.90 -14.47
CA GLU A 13 0.75 4.68 -14.60
C GLU A 13 1.01 5.56 -13.37
N GLU A 14 -0.02 6.25 -12.86
CA GLU A 14 0.08 7.05 -11.64
C GLU A 14 0.51 6.23 -10.41
N THR A 15 0.06 4.99 -10.29
CA THR A 15 0.43 4.13 -9.18
C THR A 15 1.86 3.63 -9.33
N LEU A 16 2.26 3.29 -10.55
CA LEU A 16 3.62 2.81 -10.86
C LEU A 16 4.65 3.93 -10.70
N SER A 17 4.39 5.14 -11.20
CA SER A 17 5.30 6.28 -11.09
C SER A 17 5.60 6.65 -9.63
N ARG A 18 4.62 6.47 -8.73
CA ARG A 18 4.74 6.71 -7.27
C ARG A 18 5.38 5.55 -6.51
N GLN A 19 5.73 4.44 -7.16
CA GLN A 19 6.42 3.34 -6.51
C GLN A 19 7.91 3.62 -6.38
N GLY A 20 8.35 3.85 -5.16
CA GLY A 20 9.75 4.10 -4.85
C GLY A 20 10.06 3.87 -3.38
N PRO A 21 11.37 3.79 -3.04
CA PRO A 21 11.82 3.66 -1.66
C PRO A 21 11.63 4.95 -0.86
N VAL A 22 11.57 6.09 -1.54
CA VAL A 22 11.34 7.41 -0.95
C VAL A 22 10.13 8.04 -1.63
N LEU A 23 9.18 8.49 -0.82
CA LEU A 23 8.05 9.31 -1.24
C LEU A 23 8.22 10.68 -0.57
N PRO A 24 8.38 11.76 -1.35
CA PRO A 24 8.58 13.10 -0.80
C PRO A 24 7.36 13.56 0.00
N GLU A 25 7.59 14.53 0.83
CA GLU A 25 6.52 15.26 1.52
C GLU A 25 5.61 15.97 0.52
N LYS A 26 4.32 16.00 0.84
CA LYS A 26 3.30 16.77 0.13
C LYS A 26 2.41 17.48 1.14
N PRO A 27 1.73 18.57 0.76
CA PRO A 27 0.80 19.24 1.65
C PRO A 27 -0.16 18.25 2.35
N GLY A 28 -0.13 18.21 3.69
CA GLY A 28 -0.92 17.28 4.50
C GLY A 28 -0.47 15.82 4.52
N LEU A 29 0.63 15.47 3.84
CA LEU A 29 1.18 14.10 3.81
C LEU A 29 2.67 14.13 4.12
N ALA A 30 3.07 13.49 5.22
CA ALA A 30 4.48 13.35 5.59
C ALA A 30 5.28 12.52 4.56
N ALA A 31 6.56 12.84 4.42
CA ALA A 31 7.49 12.02 3.66
C ALA A 31 7.54 10.58 4.20
N ARG A 32 7.70 9.62 3.32
CA ARG A 32 7.84 8.20 3.69
C ARG A 32 9.08 7.61 3.07
N VAL A 33 9.86 6.91 3.88
CA VAL A 33 11.04 6.17 3.45
C VAL A 33 10.88 4.68 3.78
N LYS A 34 11.45 3.82 2.94
CA LYS A 34 11.45 2.37 3.08
C LYS A 34 12.91 1.89 3.17
N PRO A 35 13.56 1.96 4.33
CA PRO A 35 15.00 1.69 4.44
C PRO A 35 15.38 0.27 4.05
N PHE A 36 14.50 -0.70 4.27
CA PHE A 36 14.74 -2.12 3.98
C PHE A 36 14.24 -2.57 2.61
N TYR A 37 14.06 -1.66 1.63
CA TYR A 37 13.46 -2.03 0.35
C TYR A 37 14.29 -3.02 -0.48
N ARG A 38 15.60 -3.12 -0.23
CA ARG A 38 16.52 -4.07 -0.90
C ARG A 38 16.60 -5.42 -0.19
N PHE A 39 16.13 -5.53 1.04
CA PHE A 39 16.17 -6.76 1.82
C PHE A 39 14.94 -7.62 1.56
N SER A 40 15.15 -8.92 1.44
CA SER A 40 14.06 -9.89 1.41
C SER A 40 13.49 -10.09 2.83
N GLU A 41 12.22 -10.50 2.92
CA GLU A 41 11.62 -10.87 4.22
C GLU A 41 12.42 -11.98 4.92
N ARG A 42 13.02 -12.89 4.15
CA ARG A 42 13.87 -13.97 4.69
C ARG A 42 15.13 -13.43 5.35
N GLU A 43 15.81 -12.48 4.74
CA GLU A 43 17.00 -11.85 5.31
C GLU A 43 16.66 -11.08 6.58
N VAL A 44 15.56 -10.31 6.57
CA VAL A 44 15.07 -9.58 7.74
C VAL A 44 14.73 -10.55 8.88
N LEU A 45 14.03 -11.66 8.57
CA LEU A 45 13.71 -12.70 9.56
C LEU A 45 14.98 -13.34 10.14
N SER A 46 15.91 -13.73 9.28
CA SER A 46 17.18 -14.33 9.71
C SER A 46 17.98 -13.40 10.65
N TYR A 47 18.06 -12.12 10.28
CA TYR A 47 18.69 -11.11 11.14
C TYR A 47 17.97 -10.99 12.49
N THR A 48 16.64 -10.94 12.48
CA THR A 48 15.81 -10.81 13.69
C THR A 48 16.03 -11.99 14.64
N LEU A 49 16.06 -13.22 14.11
CA LEU A 49 16.30 -14.44 14.89
C LEU A 49 17.73 -14.45 15.48
N LEU A 50 18.74 -14.17 14.67
CA LEU A 50 20.13 -14.16 15.11
C LEU A 50 20.42 -13.08 16.18
N ARG A 51 19.69 -11.98 16.13
CA ARG A 51 19.83 -10.87 17.09
C ARG A 51 18.92 -11.00 18.30
N GLY A 52 18.10 -12.04 18.38
CA GLY A 52 17.14 -12.24 19.47
C GLY A 52 16.07 -11.13 19.58
N ILE A 53 15.75 -10.48 18.45
CA ILE A 53 14.73 -9.41 18.42
C ILE A 53 13.34 -10.04 18.53
N ARG A 54 12.53 -9.59 19.47
CA ARG A 54 11.16 -10.04 19.62
C ARG A 54 10.31 -9.53 18.46
N TYR A 55 9.54 -10.41 17.85
CA TYR A 55 8.61 -10.07 16.76
C TYR A 55 7.29 -10.85 16.90
N LEU A 56 6.25 -10.36 16.24
CA LEU A 56 4.97 -11.05 16.20
C LEU A 56 5.02 -12.23 15.23
N HIS A 57 4.64 -13.41 15.71
CA HIS A 57 4.54 -14.63 14.92
C HIS A 57 3.17 -14.80 14.27
N GLU A 58 2.15 -14.18 14.87
CA GLU A 58 0.77 -14.37 14.42
C GLU A 58 0.55 -13.65 13.09
N GLU A 59 -0.09 -14.36 12.18
CA GLU A 59 -0.55 -13.77 10.93
C GLU A 59 -1.77 -12.88 11.16
N CYS A 60 -1.86 -11.81 10.40
CA CYS A 60 -3.04 -10.95 10.42
C CYS A 60 -4.29 -11.77 10.02
N PRO A 61 -5.34 -11.84 10.85
CA PRO A 61 -6.54 -12.62 10.53
C PRO A 61 -7.23 -12.16 9.23
N ASN A 62 -7.00 -10.92 8.82
CA ASN A 62 -7.53 -10.36 7.57
C ASN A 62 -6.62 -10.61 6.35
N ALA A 63 -5.49 -11.29 6.51
CA ALA A 63 -4.60 -11.62 5.39
C ALA A 63 -5.13 -12.78 4.53
N LYS A 64 -6.06 -13.59 5.07
CA LYS A 64 -6.64 -14.75 4.38
C LYS A 64 -7.32 -14.31 3.07
N GLY A 65 -6.87 -14.87 1.95
CA GLY A 65 -7.38 -14.53 0.61
C GLY A 65 -6.82 -13.24 0.01
N ALA A 66 -5.83 -12.62 0.64
CA ALA A 66 -5.17 -11.43 0.09
C ALA A 66 -4.35 -11.79 -1.17
N LYS A 67 -4.61 -11.10 -2.29
CA LYS A 67 -3.88 -11.30 -3.56
C LYS A 67 -2.36 -11.11 -3.42
N SER A 68 -1.93 -10.30 -2.45
CA SER A 68 -0.51 -10.07 -2.16
C SER A 68 0.23 -11.34 -1.74
N LEU A 69 -0.44 -12.30 -1.12
CA LEU A 69 0.15 -13.60 -0.77
C LEU A 69 0.46 -14.40 -2.02
N LEU A 70 -0.47 -14.47 -2.96
CA LEU A 70 -0.25 -15.14 -4.26
C LEU A 70 0.93 -14.52 -5.02
N TYR A 71 1.04 -13.19 -5.02
CA TYR A 71 2.18 -12.50 -5.67
C TYR A 71 3.51 -12.81 -4.98
N LYS A 72 3.52 -12.94 -3.65
CA LYS A 72 4.71 -13.37 -2.90
C LYS A 72 5.11 -14.80 -3.25
N GLU A 73 4.15 -15.72 -3.33
CA GLU A 73 4.39 -17.13 -3.68
C GLU A 73 4.96 -17.26 -5.09
N ALA A 74 4.37 -16.59 -6.08
CA ALA A 74 4.86 -16.58 -7.45
C ALA A 74 6.31 -16.06 -7.54
N LEU A 75 6.61 -14.94 -6.89
CA LEU A 75 7.95 -14.39 -6.85
C LEU A 75 8.93 -15.27 -6.05
N ASN A 76 8.48 -15.98 -5.03
CA ASN A 76 9.30 -16.95 -4.29
C ASN A 76 9.64 -18.16 -5.16
N LEU A 77 8.72 -18.61 -6.02
CA LEU A 77 8.98 -19.68 -6.98
C LEU A 77 10.08 -19.29 -7.96
N VAL A 78 9.99 -18.09 -8.54
CA VAL A 78 11.02 -17.56 -9.44
C VAL A 78 12.35 -17.40 -8.72
N GLU A 79 12.36 -16.87 -7.50
CA GLU A 79 13.57 -16.67 -6.71
C GLU A 79 14.32 -17.98 -6.38
N ARG A 80 13.58 -19.08 -6.17
CA ARG A 80 14.19 -20.41 -5.94
C ARG A 80 14.93 -20.93 -7.17
N SER A 81 14.38 -20.67 -8.35
CA SER A 81 14.99 -21.11 -9.62
C SER A 81 16.06 -20.13 -10.13
N MET A 82 15.95 -18.86 -9.77
CA MET A 82 16.80 -17.76 -10.23
C MET A 82 17.15 -16.84 -9.05
N PRO A 83 18.12 -17.20 -8.19
CA PRO A 83 18.50 -16.40 -7.03
C PRO A 83 18.80 -14.95 -7.38
N GLY A 84 18.28 -14.00 -6.59
CA GLY A 84 18.38 -12.56 -6.82
C GLY A 84 17.36 -12.00 -7.81
N ALA A 85 16.45 -12.81 -8.35
CA ALA A 85 15.44 -12.36 -9.32
C ALA A 85 14.54 -11.26 -8.78
N LYS A 86 14.12 -11.34 -7.51
CA LYS A 86 13.28 -10.31 -6.88
C LYS A 86 13.98 -8.96 -6.78
N LEU A 87 15.26 -8.97 -6.44
CA LEU A 87 16.04 -7.73 -6.33
C LEU A 87 16.25 -7.12 -7.72
N ARG A 88 16.70 -7.93 -8.70
CA ARG A 88 16.87 -7.48 -10.10
C ARG A 88 15.57 -6.93 -10.69
N PHE A 89 14.45 -7.57 -10.42
CA PHE A 89 13.13 -7.09 -10.86
C PHE A 89 12.79 -5.72 -10.26
N LEU A 90 13.02 -5.54 -8.96
CA LEU A 90 12.78 -4.27 -8.29
C LEU A 90 13.71 -3.16 -8.77
N GLU A 91 15.01 -3.43 -8.82
CA GLU A 91 16.03 -2.46 -9.26
C GLU A 91 15.86 -2.11 -10.73
N GLY A 92 15.65 -3.10 -11.59
CA GLY A 92 15.38 -2.86 -13.01
C GLY A 92 14.16 -1.97 -13.25
N PHE A 93 13.12 -2.12 -12.45
CA PHE A 93 11.98 -1.20 -12.49
C PHE A 93 12.36 0.20 -12.05
N LEU A 94 13.02 0.34 -10.88
CA LEU A 94 13.37 1.64 -10.30
C LEU A 94 14.34 2.43 -11.19
N GLU A 95 15.28 1.76 -11.81
CA GLU A 95 16.34 2.39 -12.59
C GLU A 95 15.95 2.63 -14.06
N LYS A 96 15.23 1.69 -14.68
CA LYS A 96 15.02 1.70 -16.13
C LYS A 96 13.59 2.04 -16.54
N ILE A 97 12.59 1.64 -15.75
CA ILE A 97 11.18 1.78 -16.13
C ILE A 97 10.58 3.02 -15.48
N ARG A 98 10.69 3.12 -14.15
CA ARG A 98 10.09 4.22 -13.39
C ARG A 98 10.46 5.63 -13.92
N PRO A 99 11.72 5.93 -14.30
CA PRO A 99 12.06 7.25 -14.83
C PRO A 99 11.41 7.59 -16.18
N ARG A 100 10.89 6.58 -16.90
CA ARG A 100 10.22 6.74 -18.19
C ARG A 100 8.71 6.82 -18.06
N LEU A 101 8.17 6.52 -16.88
CA LEU A 101 6.76 6.71 -16.63
C LEU A 101 6.51 8.21 -16.52
N ASP A 102 5.64 8.71 -17.37
CA ASP A 102 5.21 10.09 -17.30
C ASP A 102 4.55 10.32 -15.94
N VAL A 103 5.20 11.11 -15.11
CA VAL A 103 4.63 11.60 -13.87
C VAL A 103 3.81 12.83 -14.27
N GLY A 104 2.75 12.61 -15.05
CA GLY A 104 1.84 13.67 -15.47
C GLY A 104 1.60 14.68 -14.35
N GLU A 105 1.16 15.87 -14.66
CA GLU A 105 0.96 16.99 -13.73
C GLU A 105 0.56 16.51 -12.34
N GLU A 106 1.29 16.92 -11.31
CA GLU A 106 1.02 16.49 -9.95
C GLU A 106 -0.45 16.72 -9.63
N VAL A 107 -1.22 15.67 -9.55
CA VAL A 107 -2.65 15.79 -9.25
C VAL A 107 -2.78 16.54 -7.93
N ALA A 108 -3.31 17.75 -8.01
CA ALA A 108 -3.47 18.62 -6.87
C ALA A 108 -4.32 17.90 -5.81
N LEU A 109 -3.78 17.84 -4.59
CA LEU A 109 -4.53 17.33 -3.46
C LEU A 109 -5.54 18.39 -3.04
N ARG A 110 -6.78 17.97 -2.78
CA ARG A 110 -7.84 18.75 -2.16
C ARG A 110 -8.31 18.08 -0.88
N GLU A 111 -8.99 18.79 -0.05
CA GLU A 111 -9.58 18.22 1.15
C GLU A 111 -10.80 17.35 0.82
N CYS A 112 -10.90 16.21 1.49
CA CYS A 112 -12.08 15.35 1.43
C CYS A 112 -13.30 16.11 1.98
N GLU A 113 -14.37 16.18 1.22
CA GLU A 113 -15.63 16.86 1.63
C GLU A 113 -16.23 16.32 2.93
N ARG A 114 -15.83 15.13 3.38
CA ARG A 114 -16.38 14.47 4.58
C ARG A 114 -15.47 14.50 5.79
N CYS A 115 -14.17 14.41 5.64
CA CYS A 115 -13.23 14.31 6.76
C CYS A 115 -12.04 15.26 6.68
N GLY A 116 -11.95 16.11 5.65
CA GLY A 116 -10.85 17.05 5.46
C GLY A 116 -9.50 16.41 5.10
N TYR A 117 -9.41 15.08 4.98
CA TYR A 117 -8.14 14.42 4.68
C TYR A 117 -7.72 14.66 3.22
N PRO A 118 -6.43 14.91 2.95
CA PRO A 118 -5.93 15.14 1.59
C PRO A 118 -6.27 14.00 0.65
N THR A 119 -6.87 14.31 -0.50
CA THR A 119 -7.29 13.34 -1.50
C THR A 119 -7.28 13.95 -2.90
N THR A 120 -7.23 13.12 -3.93
CA THR A 120 -7.34 13.52 -5.33
C THR A 120 -8.80 13.58 -5.81
N GLY A 121 -9.72 12.97 -5.09
CA GLY A 121 -11.16 12.96 -5.41
C GLY A 121 -12.01 13.73 -4.40
N ALA A 122 -13.31 13.89 -4.65
CA ALA A 122 -14.25 14.56 -3.73
C ALA A 122 -14.28 13.87 -2.35
N VAL A 123 -14.27 12.53 -2.34
CA VAL A 123 -14.30 11.72 -1.11
C VAL A 123 -13.09 10.81 -1.07
N CYS A 124 -12.33 10.84 0.02
CA CYS A 124 -11.10 10.05 0.20
C CYS A 124 -11.38 8.53 0.25
N ALA A 125 -10.34 7.74 0.00
CA ALA A 125 -10.44 6.27 0.01
C ALA A 125 -10.94 5.71 1.35
N PHE A 126 -10.55 6.32 2.47
CA PHE A 126 -11.01 5.93 3.81
C PHE A 126 -12.52 6.08 3.98
N CYS A 127 -13.08 7.22 3.60
CA CYS A 127 -14.53 7.45 3.68
C CYS A 127 -15.30 6.50 2.76
N ARG A 128 -14.82 6.29 1.52
CA ARG A 128 -15.42 5.31 0.58
C ARG A 128 -15.36 3.87 1.09
N MET A 129 -14.27 3.49 1.75
CA MET A 129 -14.13 2.17 2.37
C MET A 129 -15.18 1.97 3.46
N TRP A 130 -15.37 2.96 4.33
CA TRP A 130 -16.39 2.89 5.38
C TRP A 130 -17.81 2.85 4.82
N ASP A 131 -18.10 3.58 3.75
CA ASP A 131 -19.40 3.46 3.07
C ASP A 131 -19.66 2.03 2.57
N ALA A 132 -18.63 1.39 2.05
CA ALA A 132 -18.73 -0.01 1.63
C ALA A 132 -18.96 -0.97 2.80
N VAL A 133 -18.31 -0.73 3.95
CA VAL A 133 -18.52 -1.50 5.19
C VAL A 133 -19.96 -1.34 5.69
N TYR A 134 -20.43 -0.09 5.80
CA TYR A 134 -21.80 0.20 6.25
C TYR A 134 -22.85 -0.41 5.34
N ARG A 135 -22.69 -0.28 4.02
CA ARG A 135 -23.59 -0.94 3.05
C ARG A 135 -23.66 -2.46 3.22
N ARG A 136 -22.51 -3.11 3.45
CA ARG A 136 -22.46 -4.56 3.70
C ARG A 136 -23.11 -4.93 5.02
N ALA A 137 -22.87 -4.16 6.08
CA ALA A 137 -23.44 -4.39 7.41
C ALA A 137 -24.96 -4.22 7.39
N LYS A 138 -25.49 -3.20 6.73
CA LYS A 138 -26.93 -3.03 6.50
C LYS A 138 -27.55 -4.21 5.75
N LYS A 139 -26.93 -4.62 4.64
CA LYS A 139 -27.40 -5.79 3.88
C LYS A 139 -27.45 -7.07 4.72
N ARG A 140 -26.59 -7.18 5.72
CA ARG A 140 -26.55 -8.30 6.68
C ARG A 140 -27.42 -8.06 7.92
N ARG A 141 -28.18 -6.97 7.97
CA ARG A 141 -29.02 -6.55 9.12
C ARG A 141 -28.22 -6.39 10.43
N LEU A 142 -26.94 -6.06 10.34
CA LEU A 142 -26.06 -5.77 11.48
C LEU A 142 -26.13 -4.30 11.91
N LEU A 143 -26.66 -3.44 11.06
CA LEU A 143 -26.87 -2.01 11.33
C LEU A 143 -28.25 -1.59 10.81
N PRO A 144 -28.90 -0.60 11.46
CA PRO A 144 -30.14 0.00 10.97
C PRO A 144 -29.91 0.71 9.62
N GLU A 145 -30.95 0.84 8.81
CA GLU A 145 -30.86 1.43 7.46
C GLU A 145 -30.38 2.89 7.46
N GLU A 146 -30.77 3.66 8.46
CA GLU A 146 -30.41 5.06 8.66
C GLU A 146 -28.96 5.28 9.13
N ALA A 147 -28.25 4.23 9.55
CA ALA A 147 -26.87 4.35 10.01
C ALA A 147 -25.94 4.88 8.91
N VAL A 148 -25.24 5.98 9.18
CA VAL A 148 -24.30 6.63 8.27
C VAL A 148 -22.94 6.75 8.97
N PHE A 149 -21.86 6.55 8.23
CA PHE A 149 -20.52 6.79 8.74
C PHE A 149 -20.25 8.31 8.82
N HIS A 150 -20.00 8.77 10.02
CA HIS A 150 -19.54 10.14 10.28
C HIS A 150 -18.07 10.11 10.73
N PRO A 151 -17.12 10.43 9.86
CA PRO A 151 -15.73 10.56 10.26
C PRO A 151 -15.59 11.75 11.23
N LYS A 152 -14.83 11.58 12.29
CA LYS A 152 -14.44 12.73 13.12
C LYS A 152 -13.60 13.66 12.26
N ALA A 153 -13.89 14.96 12.29
CA ALA A 153 -13.06 15.96 11.64
C ALA A 153 -11.59 15.78 12.09
N PRO A 154 -10.61 15.94 11.19
CA PRO A 154 -9.22 15.90 11.60
C PRO A 154 -9.00 16.95 12.68
N VAL A 155 -8.34 16.55 13.77
CA VAL A 155 -7.90 17.49 14.80
C VAL A 155 -6.98 18.47 14.09
N ALA A 156 -7.35 19.75 14.10
CA ALA A 156 -6.50 20.82 13.59
C ALA A 156 -5.15 20.71 14.31
N ARG A 157 -4.11 20.36 13.57
CA ARG A 157 -2.75 20.40 14.12
C ARG A 157 -2.35 21.86 14.13
N GLY A 158 -2.38 22.47 15.34
CA GLY A 158 -1.76 23.76 15.60
C GLY A 158 -0.26 23.71 15.38
#